data_901f91c3c6ea7a5fc6a0bd8b0f994331
#
_entry.id   901f91c3c6ea7a5fc6a0bd8b0f994331
#
_cell.length_a   1.000
_cell.length_b   1.000
_cell.length_c   1.000
_cell.angle_alpha   90.00
_cell.angle_beta   90.00
_cell.angle_gamma   90.00
#
_symmetry.space_group_name_H-M   'P 1'
#
loop_
_entity.id
_entity.type
_entity.pdbx_description
1 polymer ?
#
loop_
_entity_poly.entity_id
_entity_poly.type
_entity_poly.pdbx_seq_one_letter_code
_entity_poly.pdbx_strand_id
1 'polypeptide(L)'
;MSVVLGAGLLGSFLCLFFKPAGGVVFLLCRGILNLYEWSCNLSMKLPFSRIVTGKPEVSWIVLYYAVLLLVCLYWMLRKEKTGKTCFAWGMLAAAGICLAASGQMKRPRGGVQATMLDVGQGDGIFLRTPNGRTCFVDGGSSDISKVGEYRIVPFLESQGVKELDYVFIS
;
A
#
# COMPACT_ATOMS: atom_id res chain seq x y z
N MET A 1 1.69 -0.86 -17.64
CA MET A 1 0.49 -0.11 -18.09
C MET A 1 0.72 0.64 -19.40
N SER A 2 1.76 1.47 -19.55
CA SER A 2 2.03 2.26 -20.76
C SER A 2 2.14 1.44 -22.04
N VAL A 3 2.74 0.25 -22.00
CA VAL A 3 2.88 -0.64 -23.15
C VAL A 3 1.53 -1.16 -23.63
N VAL A 4 0.65 -1.56 -22.71
CA VAL A 4 -0.71 -2.05 -23.05
C VAL A 4 -1.56 -0.93 -23.62
N LEU A 5 -1.44 0.28 -23.09
CA LEU A 5 -2.11 1.47 -23.61
C LEU A 5 -1.65 1.81 -25.03
N GLY A 6 -0.33 1.84 -25.26
CA GLY A 6 0.26 2.07 -26.57
C GLY A 6 -0.13 1.00 -27.59
N ALA A 7 -0.09 -0.27 -27.20
CA ALA A 7 -0.51 -1.39 -28.05
C ALA A 7 -2.01 -1.32 -28.37
N GLY A 8 -2.85 -0.93 -27.41
CA GLY A 8 -4.28 -0.72 -27.62
C GLY A 8 -4.59 0.38 -28.62
N LEU A 9 -3.89 1.52 -28.53
CA LEU A 9 -4.01 2.62 -29.50
C LEU A 9 -3.55 2.20 -30.91
N LEU A 10 -2.41 1.51 -31.00
CA LEU A 10 -1.91 0.98 -32.28
C LEU A 10 -2.87 -0.06 -32.86
N GLY A 11 -3.42 -0.94 -32.02
CA GLY A 11 -4.42 -1.93 -32.43
C GLY A 11 -5.70 -1.28 -32.95
N SER A 12 -6.14 -0.20 -32.32
CA SER A 12 -7.31 0.57 -32.79
C SER A 12 -7.05 1.21 -34.15
N PHE A 13 -5.86 1.78 -34.35
CA PHE A 13 -5.48 2.38 -35.61
C PHE A 13 -5.34 1.32 -36.74
N LEU A 14 -4.76 0.16 -36.42
CA LEU A 14 -4.63 -0.96 -37.35
C LEU A 14 -6.01 -1.53 -37.74
N CYS A 15 -6.98 -1.55 -36.84
CA CYS A 15 -8.33 -2.01 -37.15
C CYS A 15 -9.03 -1.17 -38.23
N LEU A 16 -8.68 0.11 -38.36
CA LEU A 16 -9.23 0.99 -39.41
C LEU A 16 -8.82 0.54 -40.81
N PHE A 17 -7.62 0.00 -40.96
CA PHE A 17 -7.07 -0.42 -42.27
C PHE A 17 -7.13 -1.93 -42.48
N PHE A 18 -6.88 -2.72 -41.42
CA PHE A 18 -6.82 -4.17 -41.48
C PHE A 18 -7.46 -4.80 -40.24
N LYS A 19 -8.77 -5.07 -40.32
CA LYS A 19 -9.56 -5.68 -39.22
C LYS A 19 -8.90 -6.94 -38.60
N PRO A 20 -8.36 -7.93 -39.36
CA PRO A 20 -7.76 -9.13 -38.74
C PRO A 20 -6.48 -8.81 -37.96
N ALA A 21 -5.67 -7.87 -38.44
CA ALA A 21 -4.42 -7.51 -37.76
C ALA A 21 -4.67 -6.79 -36.42
N GLY A 22 -5.64 -5.87 -36.39
CA GLY A 22 -6.06 -5.22 -35.14
C GLY A 22 -6.61 -6.21 -34.14
N GLY A 23 -7.36 -7.22 -34.57
CA GLY A 23 -7.90 -8.29 -33.73
C GLY A 23 -6.80 -9.08 -32.99
N VAL A 24 -5.70 -9.41 -33.67
CA VAL A 24 -4.55 -10.09 -33.03
C VAL A 24 -3.90 -9.22 -31.94
N VAL A 25 -3.73 -7.92 -32.20
CA VAL A 25 -3.17 -7.00 -31.19
C VAL A 25 -4.07 -6.91 -29.95
N PHE A 26 -5.39 -6.82 -30.12
CA PHE A 26 -6.33 -6.84 -29.00
C PHE A 26 -6.31 -8.14 -28.23
N LEU A 27 -6.16 -9.27 -28.90
CA LEU A 27 -6.05 -10.59 -28.28
C LEU A 27 -4.79 -10.70 -27.42
N LEU A 28 -3.66 -10.17 -27.89
CA LEU A 28 -2.43 -10.06 -27.09
C LEU A 28 -2.59 -9.14 -25.89
N CYS A 29 -3.19 -7.96 -26.06
CA CYS A 29 -3.47 -7.04 -24.94
C CYS A 29 -4.36 -7.71 -23.88
N ARG A 30 -5.41 -8.43 -24.31
CA ARG A 30 -6.28 -9.18 -23.40
C ARG A 30 -5.52 -10.28 -22.67
N GLY A 31 -4.61 -10.99 -23.34
CA GLY A 31 -3.75 -12.00 -22.70
C GLY A 31 -2.87 -11.39 -21.62
N ILE A 32 -2.25 -10.24 -21.88
CA ILE A 32 -1.43 -9.52 -20.90
C ILE A 32 -2.28 -9.07 -19.70
N LEU A 33 -3.47 -8.53 -19.94
CA LEU A 33 -4.38 -8.10 -18.87
C LEU A 33 -4.84 -9.27 -18.01
N ASN A 34 -5.20 -10.41 -18.62
CA ASN A 34 -5.56 -11.63 -17.87
C ASN A 34 -4.38 -12.15 -17.02
N LEU A 35 -3.15 -12.09 -17.55
CA LEU A 35 -1.96 -12.46 -16.80
C LEU A 35 -1.74 -11.53 -15.61
N TYR A 36 -1.97 -10.23 -15.79
CA TYR A 36 -1.92 -9.24 -14.71
C TYR A 36 -2.96 -9.53 -13.62
N GLU A 37 -4.20 -9.75 -14.01
CA GLU A 37 -5.30 -10.08 -13.09
C GLU A 37 -5.00 -11.39 -12.34
N TRP A 38 -4.53 -12.41 -13.03
CA TRP A 38 -4.15 -13.69 -12.42
C TRP A 38 -3.01 -13.50 -11.40
N SER A 39 -1.97 -12.72 -11.75
CA SER A 39 -0.85 -12.46 -10.83
C SER A 39 -1.28 -11.66 -9.59
N CYS A 40 -2.17 -10.69 -9.74
CA CYS A 40 -2.75 -9.94 -8.63
C CYS A 40 -3.58 -10.86 -7.72
N ASN A 41 -4.46 -11.68 -8.30
CA ASN A 41 -5.27 -12.64 -7.56
C ASN A 41 -4.41 -13.67 -6.82
N LEU A 42 -3.33 -14.13 -7.43
CA LEU A 42 -2.37 -15.03 -6.78
C LEU A 42 -1.67 -14.34 -5.60
N SER A 43 -1.23 -13.10 -5.79
CA SER A 43 -0.58 -12.30 -4.73
C SER A 43 -1.52 -12.06 -3.54
N MET A 44 -2.81 -11.80 -3.80
CA MET A 44 -3.80 -11.61 -2.74
C MET A 44 -4.10 -12.87 -1.91
N LYS A 45 -3.85 -14.05 -2.46
CA LYS A 45 -4.00 -15.34 -1.73
C LYS A 45 -2.83 -15.63 -0.78
N LEU A 46 -1.71 -14.92 -0.90
CA LEU A 46 -0.58 -15.12 -0.01
C LEU A 46 -0.90 -14.56 1.40
N PRO A 47 -0.57 -15.29 2.48
CA PRO A 47 -0.90 -14.88 3.85
C PRO A 47 -0.23 -13.57 4.28
N PHE A 48 0.83 -13.14 3.59
CA PHE A 48 1.57 -11.90 3.85
C PHE A 48 1.25 -10.77 2.87
N SER A 49 0.22 -10.92 2.03
CA SER A 49 -0.11 -9.92 1.00
C SER A 49 -0.59 -8.59 1.58
N ARG A 50 -1.10 -8.59 2.80
CA ARG A 50 -1.61 -7.39 3.48
C ARG A 50 -0.97 -7.25 4.85
N ILE A 51 0.05 -6.40 4.93
CA ILE A 51 0.73 -6.05 6.18
C ILE A 51 0.29 -4.64 6.56
N VAL A 52 -0.43 -4.53 7.68
CA VAL A 52 -0.84 -3.23 8.23
C VAL A 52 0.29 -2.71 9.11
N THR A 53 1.03 -1.73 8.63
CA THR A 53 2.22 -1.20 9.30
C THR A 53 1.99 0.11 10.05
N GLY A 54 0.85 0.76 9.81
CA GLY A 54 0.61 2.10 10.31
C GLY A 54 1.44 3.18 9.59
N LYS A 55 1.30 4.43 10.03
CA LYS A 55 2.05 5.56 9.49
C LYS A 55 3.46 5.59 10.12
N PRO A 56 4.54 5.40 9.34
CA PRO A 56 5.90 5.47 9.86
C PRO A 56 6.26 6.89 10.32
N GLU A 57 7.19 7.00 11.27
CA GLU A 57 7.76 8.30 11.64
C GLU A 57 8.64 8.84 10.52
N VAL A 58 8.68 10.19 10.43
CA VAL A 58 9.49 10.88 9.42
C VAL A 58 10.96 10.48 9.49
N SER A 59 11.49 10.22 10.69
CA SER A 59 12.86 9.75 10.91
C SER A 59 13.19 8.45 10.16
N TRP A 60 12.25 7.49 10.14
CA TRP A 60 12.41 6.23 9.42
C TRP A 60 12.38 6.41 7.91
N ILE A 61 11.53 7.34 7.43
CA ILE A 61 11.45 7.69 6.01
C ILE A 61 12.78 8.30 5.56
N VAL A 62 13.33 9.25 6.33
CA VAL A 62 14.61 9.89 6.03
C VAL A 62 15.75 8.87 6.05
N LEU A 63 15.79 7.99 7.05
CA LEU A 63 16.79 6.93 7.13
C LEU A 63 16.73 5.98 5.93
N TYR A 64 15.55 5.59 5.52
CA TYR A 64 15.34 4.73 4.34
C TYR A 64 15.90 5.37 3.06
N TYR A 65 15.56 6.62 2.80
CA TYR A 65 16.05 7.33 1.61
C TYR A 65 17.57 7.62 1.69
N ALA A 66 18.10 7.90 2.88
CA ALA A 66 19.53 8.08 3.07
C ALA A 66 20.32 6.80 2.75
N VAL A 67 19.84 5.64 3.20
CA VAL A 67 20.46 4.34 2.89
C VAL A 67 20.37 4.05 1.39
N LEU A 68 19.22 4.30 0.76
CA LEU A 68 19.05 4.13 -0.69
C LEU A 68 20.04 5.01 -1.48
N LEU A 69 20.18 6.26 -1.09
CA LEU A 69 21.09 7.21 -1.72
C LEU A 69 22.54 6.77 -1.57
N LEU A 70 22.95 6.33 -0.40
CA LEU A 70 24.29 5.80 -0.15
C LEU A 70 24.58 4.56 -1.01
N VAL A 71 23.62 3.65 -1.14
CA VAL A 71 23.74 2.47 -1.99
C VAL A 71 23.88 2.85 -3.47
N CYS A 72 23.06 3.81 -3.94
CA CYS A 72 23.16 4.33 -5.30
C CYS A 72 24.51 5.01 -5.57
N LEU A 73 24.96 5.88 -4.67
CA LEU A 73 26.26 6.55 -4.78
C LEU A 73 27.42 5.55 -4.79
N TYR A 74 27.38 4.57 -3.88
CA TYR A 74 28.39 3.51 -3.85
C TYR A 74 28.42 2.72 -5.16
N TRP A 75 27.25 2.40 -5.73
CA TRP A 75 27.15 1.71 -7.03
C TRP A 75 27.65 2.56 -8.20
N MET A 76 27.36 3.87 -8.19
CA MET A 76 27.89 4.80 -9.23
C MET A 76 29.42 4.94 -9.17
N LEU A 77 29.98 4.99 -7.95
CA LEU A 77 31.42 5.19 -7.79
C LEU A 77 32.24 3.93 -8.02
N ARG A 78 31.68 2.74 -7.77
CA ARG A 78 32.33 1.45 -8.02
C ARG A 78 31.86 0.82 -9.34
N LYS A 79 32.60 1.05 -10.41
CA LYS A 79 32.37 0.52 -11.76
C LYS A 79 32.74 -0.98 -11.93
N GLU A 80 33.08 -1.70 -10.83
CA GLU A 80 33.56 -3.08 -10.87
C GLU A 80 32.47 -4.13 -10.62
N LYS A 81 32.74 -5.39 -11.05
CA LYS A 81 31.83 -6.56 -11.01
C LYS A 81 31.24 -6.89 -9.61
N THR A 82 31.81 -6.36 -8.54
CA THR A 82 31.34 -6.49 -7.16
C THR A 82 30.03 -5.72 -6.86
N GLY A 83 29.58 -4.86 -7.79
CA GLY A 83 28.39 -4.02 -7.63
C GLY A 83 27.07 -4.78 -7.42
N LYS A 84 26.95 -6.00 -7.96
CA LYS A 84 25.71 -6.80 -7.84
C LYS A 84 25.46 -7.29 -6.40
N THR A 85 26.49 -7.71 -5.71
CA THR A 85 26.38 -8.17 -4.31
C THR A 85 26.08 -7.01 -3.38
N CYS A 86 26.72 -5.85 -3.58
CA CYS A 86 26.50 -4.67 -2.76
C CYS A 86 25.07 -4.10 -2.96
N PHE A 87 24.55 -4.14 -4.18
CA PHE A 87 23.16 -3.76 -4.47
C PHE A 87 22.15 -4.69 -3.75
N ALA A 88 22.41 -6.01 -3.75
CA ALA A 88 21.56 -6.96 -3.03
C ALA A 88 21.57 -6.72 -1.51
N TRP A 89 22.75 -6.45 -0.90
CA TRP A 89 22.84 -6.12 0.52
C TRP A 89 22.15 -4.78 0.85
N GLY A 90 22.24 -3.78 -0.02
CA GLY A 90 21.54 -2.51 0.14
C GLY A 90 20.02 -2.66 0.09
N MET A 91 19.52 -3.48 -0.84
CA MET A 91 18.09 -3.82 -0.92
C MET A 91 17.62 -4.57 0.34
N LEU A 92 18.42 -5.50 0.84
CA LEU A 92 18.13 -6.22 2.09
C LEU A 92 18.11 -5.28 3.30
N ALA A 93 19.06 -4.34 3.39
CA ALA A 93 19.08 -3.34 4.44
C ALA A 93 17.85 -2.41 4.38
N ALA A 94 17.48 -1.94 3.20
CA ALA A 94 16.27 -1.13 2.99
C ALA A 94 15.00 -1.89 3.38
N ALA A 95 14.89 -3.16 2.98
CA ALA A 95 13.78 -4.03 3.39
C ALA A 95 13.75 -4.25 4.91
N GLY A 96 14.90 -4.45 5.54
CA GLY A 96 15.03 -4.56 6.99
C GLY A 96 14.58 -3.31 7.74
N ILE A 97 14.92 -2.12 7.24
CA ILE A 97 14.47 -0.83 7.79
C ILE A 97 12.95 -0.69 7.65
N CYS A 98 12.38 -1.05 6.51
CA CYS A 98 10.92 -1.05 6.31
C CYS A 98 10.22 -1.98 7.30
N LEU A 99 10.74 -3.20 7.51
CA LEU A 99 10.20 -4.15 8.47
C LEU A 99 10.33 -3.67 9.92
N ALA A 100 11.46 -3.07 10.29
CA ALA A 100 11.67 -2.50 11.63
C ALA A 100 10.73 -1.31 11.88
N ALA A 101 10.54 -0.43 10.90
CA ALA A 101 9.60 0.69 10.98
C ALA A 101 8.15 0.23 11.14
N SER A 102 7.78 -0.89 10.50
CA SER A 102 6.42 -1.44 10.57
C SER A 102 6.07 -2.03 11.95
N GLY A 103 7.07 -2.46 12.73
CA GLY A 103 6.86 -3.00 14.08
C GLY A 103 6.64 -1.94 15.17
N GLN A 104 6.85 -0.66 14.86
CA GLN A 104 6.70 0.42 15.84
C GLN A 104 5.26 0.98 15.87
N MET A 105 4.32 0.21 16.39
CA MET A 105 3.01 0.76 16.76
C MET A 105 3.22 1.88 17.79
N LYS A 106 2.80 3.11 17.46
CA LYS A 106 2.79 4.21 18.41
C LYS A 106 1.84 3.86 19.56
N ARG A 107 2.40 3.36 20.67
CA ARG A 107 1.63 3.27 21.91
C ARG A 107 1.48 4.68 22.46
N PRO A 108 0.26 5.10 22.83
CA PRO A 108 0.09 6.39 23.48
C PRO A 108 0.93 6.44 24.76
N ARG A 109 1.81 7.44 24.86
CA ARG A 109 2.62 7.68 26.06
C ARG A 109 1.76 8.41 27.10
N GLY A 110 1.09 7.64 27.95
CA GLY A 110 0.30 8.17 29.06
C GLY A 110 -1.10 8.67 28.64
N GLY A 111 -2.14 8.02 29.13
CA GLY A 111 -3.54 8.39 28.90
C GLY A 111 -4.23 7.65 27.78
N VAL A 112 -5.53 7.90 27.63
CA VAL A 112 -6.36 7.37 26.54
C VAL A 112 -6.30 8.36 25.39
N GLN A 113 -6.00 7.85 24.20
CA GLN A 113 -6.08 8.64 22.97
C GLN A 113 -7.47 8.50 22.40
N ALA A 114 -8.18 9.63 22.28
CA ALA A 114 -9.45 9.72 21.59
C ALA A 114 -9.25 10.48 20.26
N THR A 115 -9.78 9.97 19.16
CA THR A 115 -9.74 10.61 17.85
C THR A 115 -11.14 10.57 17.25
N MET A 116 -11.69 11.74 16.95
CA MET A 116 -12.93 11.86 16.20
C MET A 116 -12.62 11.82 14.71
N LEU A 117 -13.34 10.99 13.98
CA LEU A 117 -13.24 10.86 12.53
C LEU A 117 -14.29 11.72 11.87
N ASP A 118 -13.90 12.37 10.77
CA ASP A 118 -14.84 12.99 9.86
C ASP A 118 -15.54 11.90 9.03
N VAL A 119 -16.68 11.45 9.52
CA VAL A 119 -17.53 10.45 8.85
C VAL A 119 -18.71 11.09 8.11
N GLY A 120 -18.77 12.44 8.05
CA GLY A 120 -19.89 13.19 7.50
C GLY A 120 -20.99 13.41 8.56
N GLN A 121 -22.26 13.24 8.19
CA GLN A 121 -23.36 13.32 9.14
C GLN A 121 -23.45 12.03 9.97
N GLY A 122 -22.75 11.99 11.07
CA GLY A 122 -22.66 10.87 12.00
C GLY A 122 -21.48 11.01 12.93
N ASP A 123 -21.36 10.08 13.86
CA ASP A 123 -20.28 10.04 14.84
C ASP A 123 -19.34 8.87 14.54
N GLY A 124 -18.04 9.11 14.70
CA GLY A 124 -17.01 8.09 14.57
C GLY A 124 -15.88 8.40 15.52
N ILE A 125 -15.80 7.68 16.64
CA ILE A 125 -14.81 7.91 17.69
C ILE A 125 -13.90 6.70 17.82
N PHE A 126 -12.62 6.89 17.55
CA PHE A 126 -11.59 5.89 17.80
C PHE A 126 -10.93 6.15 19.15
N LEU A 127 -10.88 5.13 20.00
CA LEU A 127 -10.25 5.17 21.31
C LEU A 127 -9.10 4.16 21.36
N ARG A 128 -7.94 4.60 21.88
CA ARG A 128 -6.81 3.71 22.15
C ARG A 128 -6.36 3.92 23.59
N THR A 129 -6.31 2.84 24.35
CA THR A 129 -5.83 2.84 25.74
C THR A 129 -4.30 2.74 25.80
N PRO A 130 -3.68 3.14 26.94
CA PRO A 130 -2.24 2.97 27.15
C PRO A 130 -1.75 1.52 27.03
N ASN A 131 -2.62 0.55 27.34
CA ASN A 131 -2.35 -0.88 27.25
C ASN A 131 -2.44 -1.40 25.80
N GLY A 132 -2.72 -0.50 24.83
CA GLY A 132 -2.80 -0.83 23.39
C GLY A 132 -4.16 -1.38 22.94
N ARG A 133 -5.16 -1.49 23.82
CA ARG A 133 -6.51 -1.88 23.42
C ARG A 133 -7.18 -0.78 22.61
N THR A 134 -7.92 -1.19 21.60
CA THR A 134 -8.57 -0.32 20.63
C THR A 134 -10.08 -0.50 20.68
N CYS A 135 -10.78 0.63 20.64
CA CYS A 135 -12.23 0.66 20.62
C CYS A 135 -12.70 1.66 19.56
N PHE A 136 -13.78 1.33 18.90
CA PHE A 136 -14.45 2.22 17.97
C PHE A 136 -15.92 2.39 18.39
N VAL A 137 -16.35 3.65 18.47
CA VAL A 137 -17.71 3.98 18.87
C VAL A 137 -18.40 4.60 17.66
N ASP A 138 -19.52 4.01 17.31
CA ASP A 138 -20.34 4.33 16.15
C ASP A 138 -19.54 4.20 14.82
N GLY A 139 -19.93 4.90 13.79
CA GLY A 139 -19.26 4.86 12.48
C GLY A 139 -20.27 4.86 11.34
N GLY A 140 -21.52 5.15 11.69
CA GLY A 140 -22.56 5.40 10.72
C GLY A 140 -22.37 6.76 10.06
N SER A 141 -22.94 6.90 8.86
CA SER A 141 -23.09 8.17 8.19
C SER A 141 -24.35 8.13 7.35
N SER A 142 -25.12 9.20 7.40
CA SER A 142 -26.34 9.31 6.61
C SER A 142 -26.09 9.83 5.21
N ASP A 143 -24.97 10.53 4.98
CA ASP A 143 -24.63 11.19 3.72
C ASP A 143 -23.48 10.51 2.94
N ILE A 144 -22.64 9.73 3.61
CA ILE A 144 -21.52 9.03 2.97
C ILE A 144 -21.81 7.54 2.86
N SER A 145 -21.98 7.06 1.62
CA SER A 145 -22.09 5.63 1.39
C SER A 145 -20.77 4.92 1.63
N LYS A 146 -20.78 3.73 2.26
CA LYS A 146 -19.60 2.90 2.54
C LYS A 146 -18.53 3.62 3.36
N VAL A 147 -18.92 4.44 4.33
CA VAL A 147 -18.00 5.18 5.20
C VAL A 147 -16.97 4.26 5.86
N GLY A 148 -17.36 3.04 6.21
CA GLY A 148 -16.46 2.03 6.78
C GLY A 148 -15.29 1.71 5.85
N GLU A 149 -15.57 1.47 4.57
CA GLU A 149 -14.57 1.08 3.57
C GLU A 149 -13.64 2.26 3.18
N TYR A 150 -14.19 3.47 3.04
CA TYR A 150 -13.44 4.61 2.50
C TYR A 150 -12.86 5.56 3.54
N ARG A 151 -13.35 5.54 4.78
CA ARG A 151 -12.90 6.45 5.84
C ARG A 151 -12.32 5.70 7.05
N ILE A 152 -13.11 4.75 7.62
CA ILE A 152 -12.74 4.10 8.88
C ILE A 152 -11.59 3.12 8.68
N VAL A 153 -11.69 2.21 7.71
CA VAL A 153 -10.64 1.20 7.45
C VAL A 153 -9.31 1.84 7.12
N PRO A 154 -9.20 2.82 6.16
CA PRO A 154 -7.93 3.48 5.88
C PRO A 154 -7.35 4.23 7.10
N PHE A 155 -8.20 4.83 7.93
CA PHE A 155 -7.76 5.44 9.17
C PHE A 155 -7.16 4.41 10.14
N LEU A 156 -7.85 3.31 10.40
CA LEU A 156 -7.37 2.24 11.28
C LEU A 156 -6.06 1.65 10.79
N GLU A 157 -5.94 1.41 9.50
CA GLU A 157 -4.70 0.96 8.86
C GLU A 157 -3.56 1.97 9.04
N SER A 158 -3.84 3.27 8.91
CA SER A 158 -2.85 4.32 9.16
C SER A 158 -2.36 4.36 10.61
N GLN A 159 -3.22 3.94 11.54
CA GLN A 159 -2.89 3.80 12.96
C GLN A 159 -2.20 2.47 13.30
N GLY A 160 -2.02 1.58 12.32
CA GLY A 160 -1.44 0.24 12.52
C GLY A 160 -2.39 -0.74 13.21
N VAL A 161 -3.68 -0.46 13.19
CA VAL A 161 -4.71 -1.31 13.80
C VAL A 161 -5.23 -2.28 12.75
N LYS A 162 -4.99 -3.57 12.97
CA LYS A 162 -5.47 -4.65 12.12
C LYS A 162 -6.86 -5.13 12.54
N GLU A 163 -7.09 -5.19 13.84
CA GLU A 163 -8.33 -5.66 14.45
C GLU A 163 -8.71 -4.72 15.60
N LEU A 164 -9.99 -4.48 15.78
CA LEU A 164 -10.53 -3.69 16.90
C LEU A 164 -10.92 -4.66 18.02
N ASP A 165 -10.54 -4.31 19.25
CA ASP A 165 -10.93 -5.10 20.43
C ASP A 165 -12.42 -4.95 20.74
N TYR A 166 -12.96 -3.74 20.57
CA TYR A 166 -14.36 -3.43 20.85
C TYR A 166 -14.94 -2.50 19.80
N VAL A 167 -16.19 -2.74 19.43
CA VAL A 167 -16.98 -1.85 18.57
C VAL A 167 -18.33 -1.62 19.25
N PHE A 168 -18.68 -0.37 19.46
CA PHE A 168 -20.00 0.04 19.96
C PHE A 168 -20.76 0.70 18.82
N ILE A 169 -21.99 0.27 18.63
CA ILE A 169 -22.90 0.78 17.59
C ILE A 169 -24.16 1.28 18.33
N SER A 170 -24.54 2.53 18.07
CA SER A 170 -25.75 3.12 18.60
C SER A 170 -26.95 2.99 17.64
#